data_24b61ada967943a1746f61e2a45d7104
#
_entry.id   24b61ada967943a1746f61e2a45d7104
#
_cell.length_a   1.000
_cell.length_b   1.000
_cell.length_c   1.000
_cell.angle_alpha   90.00
_cell.angle_beta   90.00
_cell.angle_gamma   90.00
#
_symmetry.space_group_name_H-M   'P 1'
#
loop_
_entity.id
_entity.type
_entity.pdbx_description
1 polymer ?
#
loop_
_entity_poly.entity_id
_entity_poly.type
_entity_poly.pdbx_seq_one_letter_code
_entity_poly.pdbx_strand_id
1 'polypeptide(L)'
;MLAIFFFFPSYFISMYRRLPMSRLALDRGYETGAVHRGLELLGITGYIPAIQFSNPPEKYGFSYDPQLDAFICPEGVPLTYHRLNCSKSTGKYLRCYQVEGDACMRCPKRPSCFDKAGIRRRVLASSCYPAFFRGHQRVGTPEYLAMMRLRKIWAEGSFSVLKREHCISRIRKRGILAATEECLLAAMALNLKRMVNAIFRYPQIYCSAGTTVGFSRIFAFVNRSNKLRKLKKAYKEDIACRLW
;
A
#
# COMPACT_ATOMS: atom_id res chain seq x y z
N MET A 1 -1.27 7.74 8.19
CA MET A 1 0.09 8.29 8.26
C MET A 1 1.12 7.53 7.41
N LEU A 2 0.76 6.46 6.73
CA LEU A 2 1.70 5.51 6.09
C LEU A 2 1.95 5.70 4.58
N ALA A 3 1.12 6.43 3.85
CA ALA A 3 1.29 6.56 2.40
C ALA A 3 2.44 7.48 1.94
N ILE A 4 2.94 8.35 2.81
CA ILE A 4 4.04 9.28 2.48
C ILE A 4 5.42 8.61 2.65
N PHE A 5 5.49 7.49 3.41
CA PHE A 5 6.75 6.85 3.76
C PHE A 5 7.43 6.06 2.64
N PHE A 6 6.69 5.69 1.58
CA PHE A 6 7.25 4.87 0.50
C PHE A 6 8.16 5.61 -0.48
N PHE A 7 8.17 6.94 -0.46
CA PHE A 7 9.10 7.71 -1.29
C PHE A 7 10.56 7.71 -0.79
N PHE A 8 10.79 7.30 0.47
CA PHE A 8 12.13 7.30 1.08
C PHE A 8 12.38 6.02 1.88
N PRO A 9 13.00 4.99 1.27
CA PRO A 9 13.32 3.74 1.96
C PRO A 9 14.11 3.93 3.25
N SER A 10 15.06 4.87 3.28
CA SER A 10 15.85 5.21 4.47
C SER A 10 14.99 5.79 5.60
N TYR A 11 14.00 6.61 5.26
CA TYR A 11 13.07 7.18 6.22
C TYR A 11 12.12 6.12 6.77
N PHE A 12 11.64 5.21 5.92
CA PHE A 12 10.83 4.07 6.33
C PHE A 12 11.58 3.19 7.32
N ILE A 13 12.83 2.82 7.04
CA ILE A 13 13.67 2.01 7.93
C ILE A 13 13.88 2.71 9.28
N SER A 14 14.15 4.01 9.28
CA SER A 14 14.33 4.80 10.50
C SER A 14 13.04 4.84 11.35
N MET A 15 11.88 5.01 10.71
CA MET A 15 10.59 5.00 11.40
C MET A 15 10.19 3.62 11.88
N TYR A 16 10.47 2.57 11.09
CA TYR A 16 10.21 1.18 11.47
C TYR A 16 10.94 0.78 12.75
N ARG A 17 12.19 1.23 12.91
CA ARG A 17 12.99 0.98 14.13
C ARG A 17 12.42 1.66 15.37
N ARG A 18 11.71 2.77 15.22
CA ARG A 18 11.15 3.57 16.33
C ARG A 18 9.70 3.21 16.65
N LEU A 19 8.94 2.77 15.66
CA LEU A 19 7.52 2.46 15.80
C LEU A 19 7.30 1.00 15.38
N PRO A 20 7.00 0.09 16.31
CA PRO A 20 6.74 -1.30 16.01
C PRO A 20 5.50 -1.40 15.12
N MET A 21 5.67 -1.84 13.87
CA MET A 21 4.60 -2.05 12.92
C MET A 21 4.45 -3.54 12.68
N SER A 22 3.31 -4.09 13.04
CA SER A 22 2.97 -5.51 12.79
C SER A 22 2.10 -5.71 11.56
N ARG A 23 1.37 -4.67 11.14
CA ARG A 23 0.40 -4.73 10.03
C ARG A 23 0.54 -3.51 9.12
N LEU A 24 0.44 -3.72 7.81
CA LEU A 24 0.59 -2.67 6.80
C LEU A 24 -0.38 -2.88 5.65
N ALA A 25 -1.21 -1.88 5.36
CA ALA A 25 -2.06 -1.87 4.19
C ALA A 25 -1.46 -0.99 3.09
N LEU A 26 -1.30 -1.56 1.90
CA LEU A 26 -0.67 -0.90 0.75
C LEU A 26 -1.66 -0.72 -0.39
N ASP A 27 -1.24 0.03 -1.41
CA ASP A 27 -1.99 0.16 -2.64
C ASP A 27 -1.71 -1.00 -3.61
N ARG A 28 -2.60 -1.22 -4.55
CA ARG A 28 -2.51 -2.26 -5.59
C ARG A 28 -1.19 -2.18 -6.36
N GLY A 29 -0.63 -0.99 -6.59
CA GLY A 29 0.65 -0.83 -7.27
C GLY A 29 1.84 -1.53 -6.60
N TYR A 30 1.71 -1.92 -5.34
CA TYR A 30 2.73 -2.65 -4.58
C TYR A 30 2.54 -4.18 -4.59
N GLU A 31 1.57 -4.69 -5.35
CA GLU A 31 1.27 -6.12 -5.44
C GLU A 31 2.34 -6.85 -6.26
N THR A 32 3.45 -7.15 -5.62
CA THR A 32 4.56 -7.92 -6.18
C THR A 32 5.10 -8.92 -5.18
N GLY A 33 5.59 -10.07 -5.67
CA GLY A 33 6.19 -11.07 -4.78
C GLY A 33 7.38 -10.55 -3.97
N ALA A 34 8.15 -9.63 -4.53
CA ALA A 34 9.28 -9.01 -3.82
C ALA A 34 8.81 -8.17 -2.62
N VAL A 35 7.72 -7.42 -2.76
CA VAL A 35 7.13 -6.64 -1.65
C VAL A 35 6.59 -7.57 -0.57
N HIS A 36 5.83 -8.62 -0.94
CA HIS A 36 5.35 -9.61 0.02
C HIS A 36 6.51 -10.27 0.78
N ARG A 37 7.57 -10.67 0.07
CA ARG A 37 8.75 -11.27 0.70
C ARG A 37 9.48 -10.29 1.62
N GLY A 38 9.61 -9.03 1.21
CA GLY A 38 10.21 -7.98 2.05
C GLY A 38 9.42 -7.75 3.35
N LEU A 39 8.10 -7.73 3.28
CA LEU A 39 7.24 -7.60 4.45
C LEU A 39 7.36 -8.81 5.40
N GLU A 40 7.41 -10.02 4.86
CA GLU A 40 7.64 -11.23 5.65
C GLU A 40 8.98 -11.19 6.40
N LEU A 41 10.06 -10.78 5.71
CA LEU A 41 11.38 -10.64 6.33
C LEU A 41 11.41 -9.58 7.46
N LEU A 42 10.55 -8.57 7.38
CA LEU A 42 10.40 -7.56 8.42
C LEU A 42 9.40 -7.97 9.52
N GLY A 43 8.78 -9.14 9.44
CA GLY A 43 7.74 -9.58 10.37
C GLY A 43 6.45 -8.77 10.27
N ILE A 44 6.19 -8.12 9.13
CA ILE A 44 5.01 -7.30 8.89
C ILE A 44 3.99 -8.06 8.07
N THR A 45 2.74 -8.14 8.56
CA THR A 45 1.64 -8.66 7.78
C THR A 45 1.16 -7.61 6.77
N GLY A 46 1.36 -7.89 5.47
CA GLY A 46 0.93 -7.02 4.38
C GLY A 46 -0.50 -7.33 3.92
N TYR A 47 -1.28 -6.27 3.68
CA TYR A 47 -2.61 -6.31 3.09
C TYR A 47 -2.58 -5.47 1.82
N ILE A 48 -2.55 -6.13 0.67
CA ILE A 48 -2.39 -5.50 -0.65
C ILE A 48 -3.54 -5.97 -1.54
N PRO A 49 -4.24 -5.07 -2.25
CA PRO A 49 -5.30 -5.46 -3.17
C PRO A 49 -4.74 -6.28 -4.34
N ALA A 50 -5.37 -7.40 -4.63
CA ALA A 50 -4.96 -8.28 -5.71
C ALA A 50 -5.00 -7.58 -7.08
N ILE A 51 -3.98 -7.83 -7.90
CA ILE A 51 -3.97 -7.48 -9.31
C ILE A 51 -4.63 -8.62 -10.08
N GLN A 52 -5.59 -8.27 -10.92
CA GLN A 52 -6.14 -9.22 -11.88
C GLN A 52 -5.18 -9.35 -13.06
N PHE A 53 -4.55 -10.51 -13.17
CA PHE A 53 -3.76 -10.84 -14.35
C PHE A 53 -4.69 -11.22 -15.50
N SER A 54 -4.36 -10.81 -16.72
CA SER A 54 -5.14 -11.16 -17.91
C SER A 54 -5.16 -12.66 -18.18
N ASN A 55 -4.08 -13.35 -17.87
CA ASN A 55 -3.93 -14.80 -18.07
C ASN A 55 -3.25 -15.44 -16.84
N PRO A 56 -3.95 -15.55 -15.71
CA PRO A 56 -3.41 -16.23 -14.53
C PRO A 56 -3.33 -17.75 -14.80
N PRO A 57 -2.39 -18.46 -14.19
CA PRO A 57 -2.26 -19.92 -14.34
C PRO A 57 -3.54 -20.67 -14.00
N GLU A 58 -4.30 -20.21 -13.04
CA GLU A 58 -5.57 -20.79 -12.56
C GLU A 58 -6.64 -20.83 -13.66
N LYS A 59 -6.62 -19.84 -14.58
CA LYS A 59 -7.52 -19.81 -15.75
C LYS A 59 -7.36 -21.03 -16.65
N TYR A 60 -6.18 -21.63 -16.64
CA TYR A 60 -5.86 -22.83 -17.41
C TYR A 60 -5.91 -24.11 -16.55
N GLY A 61 -6.48 -24.02 -15.35
CA GLY A 61 -6.64 -25.15 -14.43
C GLY A 61 -5.36 -25.53 -13.68
N PHE A 62 -4.33 -24.67 -13.67
CA PHE A 62 -3.14 -24.90 -12.85
C PHE A 62 -3.41 -24.45 -11.42
N SER A 63 -3.07 -25.28 -10.44
CA SER A 63 -3.08 -24.94 -9.01
C SER A 63 -1.65 -24.86 -8.49
N TYR A 64 -1.40 -24.00 -7.51
CA TYR A 64 -0.10 -23.91 -6.87
C TYR A 64 -0.08 -24.67 -5.55
N ASP A 65 0.91 -25.56 -5.39
CA ASP A 65 1.18 -26.27 -4.16
C ASP A 65 2.32 -25.57 -3.39
N PRO A 66 2.04 -24.96 -2.25
CA PRO A 66 3.05 -24.24 -1.46
C PRO A 66 4.05 -25.17 -0.76
N GLN A 67 3.72 -26.47 -0.56
CA GLN A 67 4.62 -27.44 0.10
C GLN A 67 5.71 -27.90 -0.86
N LEU A 68 5.33 -28.15 -2.12
CA LEU A 68 6.26 -28.58 -3.17
C LEU A 68 6.92 -27.40 -3.90
N ASP A 69 6.49 -26.17 -3.65
CA ASP A 69 6.86 -24.98 -4.47
C ASP A 69 6.71 -25.29 -5.96
N ALA A 70 5.58 -25.86 -6.35
CA ALA A 70 5.30 -26.33 -7.70
C ALA A 70 3.87 -25.96 -8.15
N PHE A 71 3.68 -25.77 -9.45
CA PHE A 71 2.35 -25.75 -10.02
C PHE A 71 1.91 -27.15 -10.43
N ILE A 72 0.68 -27.49 -10.12
CA ILE A 72 0.07 -28.76 -10.54
C ILE A 72 -0.78 -28.50 -11.77
N CYS A 73 -0.54 -29.22 -12.85
CA CYS A 73 -1.36 -29.10 -14.05
C CYS A 73 -2.70 -29.85 -13.90
N PRO A 74 -3.70 -29.60 -14.79
CA PRO A 74 -4.99 -30.28 -14.72
C PRO A 74 -4.94 -31.81 -14.83
N GLU A 75 -3.83 -32.39 -15.28
CA GLU A 75 -3.55 -33.83 -15.33
C GLU A 75 -2.74 -34.35 -14.13
N GLY A 76 -2.58 -33.51 -13.08
CA GLY A 76 -1.87 -33.90 -11.87
C GLY A 76 -0.34 -33.88 -11.97
N VAL A 77 0.25 -33.46 -13.09
CA VAL A 77 1.71 -33.43 -13.26
C VAL A 77 2.28 -32.16 -12.64
N PRO A 78 3.29 -32.26 -11.75
CA PRO A 78 3.91 -31.08 -11.13
C PRO A 78 4.85 -30.37 -12.13
N LEU A 79 4.77 -29.04 -12.10
CA LEU A 79 5.73 -28.14 -12.73
C LEU A 79 6.63 -27.61 -11.63
N THR A 80 7.84 -28.12 -11.52
CA THR A 80 8.82 -27.75 -10.52
C THR A 80 9.53 -26.44 -10.87
N TYR A 81 10.11 -25.76 -9.88
CA TYR A 81 10.95 -24.61 -10.15
C TYR A 81 12.18 -25.01 -10.98
N HIS A 82 12.34 -24.38 -12.12
CA HIS A 82 13.43 -24.66 -13.04
C HIS A 82 14.52 -23.59 -13.03
N ARG A 83 14.14 -22.32 -13.17
CA ARG A 83 15.09 -21.21 -13.24
C ARG A 83 14.46 -19.85 -13.00
N LEU A 84 15.30 -18.85 -12.74
CA LEU A 84 14.92 -17.45 -12.73
C LEU A 84 15.19 -16.83 -14.10
N ASN A 85 14.16 -16.26 -14.70
CA ASN A 85 14.24 -15.56 -15.98
C ASN A 85 14.19 -14.05 -15.74
N CYS A 86 15.05 -13.29 -16.44
CA CYS A 86 14.92 -11.84 -16.52
C CYS A 86 14.18 -11.47 -17.81
N SER A 87 13.06 -10.77 -17.69
CA SER A 87 12.34 -10.24 -18.85
C SER A 87 13.11 -9.07 -19.44
N LYS A 88 13.61 -9.21 -20.67
CA LYS A 88 14.39 -8.16 -21.36
C LYS A 88 13.58 -6.87 -21.58
N SER A 89 12.26 -6.96 -21.79
CA SER A 89 11.39 -5.83 -22.04
C SER A 89 11.03 -5.02 -20.78
N THR A 90 10.93 -5.67 -19.62
CA THR A 90 10.48 -5.04 -18.37
C THR A 90 11.53 -5.01 -17.27
N GLY A 91 12.69 -5.68 -17.45
CA GLY A 91 13.72 -5.85 -16.42
C GLY A 91 13.28 -6.68 -15.20
N LYS A 92 12.07 -7.28 -15.25
CA LYS A 92 11.51 -8.03 -14.12
C LYS A 92 12.05 -9.45 -14.08
N TYR A 93 12.39 -9.91 -12.89
CA TYR A 93 12.74 -11.29 -12.64
C TYR A 93 11.49 -12.13 -12.40
N LEU A 94 11.38 -13.24 -13.15
CA LEU A 94 10.27 -14.19 -13.08
C LEU A 94 10.80 -15.59 -12.80
N ARG A 95 10.16 -16.31 -11.89
CA ARG A 95 10.40 -17.73 -11.69
C ARG A 95 9.74 -18.51 -12.82
N CYS A 96 10.48 -19.41 -13.43
CA CYS A 96 9.98 -20.34 -14.44
C CYS A 96 9.79 -21.70 -13.79
N TYR A 97 8.55 -22.17 -13.80
CA TYR A 97 8.18 -23.52 -13.40
C TYR A 97 7.94 -24.33 -14.68
N GLN A 98 8.45 -25.55 -14.72
CA GLN A 98 8.39 -26.39 -15.93
C GLN A 98 8.16 -27.85 -15.55
N VAL A 99 7.45 -28.56 -16.39
CA VAL A 99 7.29 -30.02 -16.29
C VAL A 99 8.64 -30.70 -16.51
N GLU A 100 8.98 -31.63 -15.65
CA GLU A 100 10.13 -32.51 -15.85
C GLU A 100 9.82 -33.67 -16.79
N GLY A 101 10.83 -34.11 -17.56
CA GLY A 101 10.68 -35.22 -18.51
C GLY A 101 9.73 -34.89 -19.68
N ASP A 102 9.13 -35.94 -20.22
CA ASP A 102 8.33 -35.92 -21.48
C ASP A 102 6.82 -36.09 -21.23
N ALA A 103 6.34 -35.89 -20.01
CA ALA A 103 4.95 -36.06 -19.63
C ALA A 103 3.98 -35.26 -20.55
N CYS A 104 4.40 -34.04 -20.96
CA CYS A 104 3.61 -33.22 -21.88
C CYS A 104 3.50 -33.78 -23.30
N MET A 105 4.39 -34.66 -23.72
CA MET A 105 4.38 -35.22 -25.07
C MET A 105 3.20 -36.19 -25.28
N ARG A 106 2.84 -36.90 -24.23
CA ARG A 106 1.75 -37.92 -24.26
C ARG A 106 0.47 -37.42 -23.61
N CYS A 107 0.40 -36.13 -23.28
CA CYS A 107 -0.74 -35.54 -22.55
C CYS A 107 -1.97 -35.39 -23.47
N PRO A 108 -3.15 -35.92 -23.10
CA PRO A 108 -4.37 -35.79 -23.88
C PRO A 108 -4.86 -34.36 -24.03
N LYS A 109 -4.58 -33.50 -23.04
CA LYS A 109 -4.93 -32.06 -23.05
C LYS A 109 -3.90 -31.18 -23.75
N ARG A 110 -2.89 -31.76 -24.39
CA ARG A 110 -1.84 -31.00 -25.06
C ARG A 110 -2.38 -29.98 -26.08
N PRO A 111 -3.36 -30.27 -26.96
CA PRO A 111 -3.86 -29.30 -27.92
C PRO A 111 -4.47 -28.04 -27.29
N SER A 112 -5.13 -28.17 -26.13
CA SER A 112 -5.73 -27.05 -25.41
C SER A 112 -4.74 -26.32 -24.45
N CYS A 113 -3.61 -26.97 -24.13
CA CYS A 113 -2.64 -26.45 -23.19
C CYS A 113 -1.53 -25.61 -23.85
N PHE A 114 -1.23 -25.84 -25.13
CA PHE A 114 -0.17 -25.20 -25.89
C PHE A 114 -0.70 -24.39 -27.05
N ASP A 115 -0.44 -23.11 -27.08
CA ASP A 115 -0.77 -22.24 -28.24
C ASP A 115 0.25 -22.38 -29.37
N LYS A 116 1.42 -22.98 -29.14
CA LYS A 116 2.52 -23.14 -30.10
C LYS A 116 3.22 -24.49 -29.90
N ALA A 117 4.00 -24.91 -30.87
CA ALA A 117 4.81 -26.14 -30.84
C ALA A 117 5.88 -26.11 -29.73
N GLY A 118 5.47 -26.26 -28.51
CA GLY A 118 6.34 -26.39 -27.33
C GLY A 118 6.49 -27.84 -26.89
N ILE A 119 7.67 -28.23 -26.40
CA ILE A 119 7.91 -29.58 -25.91
C ILE A 119 7.36 -29.76 -24.47
N ARG A 120 7.49 -28.72 -23.62
CA ARG A 120 7.12 -28.76 -22.20
C ARG A 120 6.35 -27.52 -21.79
N ARG A 121 5.31 -27.70 -20.99
CA ARG A 121 4.56 -26.56 -20.45
C ARG A 121 5.42 -25.80 -19.42
N ARG A 122 5.32 -24.47 -19.48
CA ARG A 122 5.99 -23.54 -18.56
C ARG A 122 4.97 -22.57 -17.99
N VAL A 123 5.14 -22.25 -16.71
CA VAL A 123 4.42 -21.19 -16.01
C VAL A 123 5.44 -20.17 -15.54
N LEU A 124 5.24 -18.91 -15.87
CA LEU A 124 6.05 -17.79 -15.39
C LEU A 124 5.31 -17.09 -14.26
N ALA A 125 5.95 -16.99 -13.12
CA ALA A 125 5.39 -16.39 -11.92
C ALA A 125 6.34 -15.33 -11.34
N SER A 126 5.89 -14.54 -10.36
CA SER A 126 6.72 -13.55 -9.68
C SER A 126 7.99 -14.18 -9.07
N SER A 127 9.08 -13.43 -9.00
CA SER A 127 10.36 -13.91 -8.44
C SER A 127 10.25 -14.52 -7.03
N CYS A 128 9.34 -14.01 -6.20
CA CYS A 128 9.06 -14.49 -4.86
C CYS A 128 7.63 -15.04 -4.77
N TYR A 129 7.25 -15.95 -5.69
CA TYR A 129 5.90 -16.46 -5.80
C TYR A 129 5.34 -17.10 -4.51
N PRO A 130 6.09 -17.88 -3.71
CA PRO A 130 5.59 -18.41 -2.45
C PRO A 130 5.08 -17.33 -1.48
N ALA A 131 5.81 -16.21 -1.36
CA ALA A 131 5.39 -15.10 -0.51
C ALA A 131 4.16 -14.37 -1.10
N PHE A 132 4.14 -14.19 -2.42
CA PHE A 132 2.99 -13.64 -3.14
C PHE A 132 1.73 -14.48 -2.91
N PHE A 133 1.83 -15.79 -3.03
CA PHE A 133 0.71 -16.72 -2.83
C PHE A 133 0.16 -16.62 -1.39
N ARG A 134 1.03 -16.65 -0.38
CA ARG A 134 0.61 -16.46 1.03
C ARG A 134 -0.07 -15.10 1.25
N GLY A 135 0.41 -14.05 0.58
CA GLY A 135 -0.22 -12.73 0.59
C GLY A 135 -1.63 -12.76 0.01
N HIS A 136 -1.81 -13.44 -1.11
CA HIS A 136 -3.09 -13.59 -1.80
C HIS A 136 -4.13 -14.36 -1.00
N GLN A 137 -3.73 -15.36 -0.23
CA GLN A 137 -4.66 -16.12 0.64
C GLN A 137 -5.36 -15.25 1.69
N ARG A 138 -4.79 -14.08 2.03
CA ARG A 138 -5.41 -13.14 2.97
C ARG A 138 -6.48 -12.26 2.32
N VAL A 139 -6.50 -12.17 0.99
CA VAL A 139 -7.46 -11.33 0.27
C VAL A 139 -8.89 -11.82 0.54
N GLY A 140 -9.77 -10.89 0.90
CA GLY A 140 -11.17 -11.21 1.21
C GLY A 140 -11.43 -11.66 2.64
N THR A 141 -10.41 -11.90 3.47
CA THR A 141 -10.61 -12.20 4.89
C THR A 141 -11.21 -10.99 5.64
N PRO A 142 -11.95 -11.21 6.75
CA PRO A 142 -12.49 -10.09 7.55
C PRO A 142 -11.41 -9.09 7.99
N GLU A 143 -10.22 -9.59 8.34
CA GLU A 143 -9.09 -8.76 8.74
C GLU A 143 -8.57 -7.92 7.56
N TYR A 144 -8.47 -8.50 6.38
CA TYR A 144 -8.12 -7.78 5.15
C TYR A 144 -9.12 -6.65 4.88
N LEU A 145 -10.42 -6.92 4.97
CA LEU A 145 -11.46 -5.92 4.74
C LEU A 145 -11.39 -4.77 5.76
N ALA A 146 -11.13 -5.08 7.03
CA ALA A 146 -10.93 -4.08 8.07
C ALA A 146 -9.71 -3.19 7.78
N MET A 147 -8.58 -3.79 7.39
CA MET A 147 -7.36 -3.06 7.03
C MET A 147 -7.54 -2.19 5.77
N MET A 148 -8.29 -2.66 4.76
CA MET A 148 -8.61 -1.85 3.57
C MET A 148 -9.51 -0.66 3.92
N ARG A 149 -10.48 -0.81 4.83
CA ARG A 149 -11.30 0.32 5.34
C ARG A 149 -10.43 1.36 6.06
N LEU A 150 -9.53 0.91 6.95
CA LEU A 150 -8.59 1.80 7.64
C LEU A 150 -7.68 2.53 6.64
N ARG A 151 -7.16 1.84 5.62
CA ARG A 151 -6.36 2.46 4.57
C ARG A 151 -7.14 3.58 3.87
N LYS A 152 -8.38 3.32 3.49
CA LYS A 152 -9.24 4.32 2.82
C LYS A 152 -9.43 5.56 3.70
N ILE A 153 -9.72 5.39 4.97
CA ILE A 153 -9.92 6.51 5.90
C ILE A 153 -8.62 7.30 6.12
N TRP A 154 -7.52 6.63 6.42
CA TRP A 154 -6.28 7.30 6.82
C TRP A 154 -5.41 7.75 5.65
N ALA A 155 -5.24 6.93 4.63
CA ALA A 155 -4.41 7.30 3.48
C ALA A 155 -5.16 8.23 2.52
N GLU A 156 -6.29 7.79 1.98
CA GLU A 156 -7.04 8.57 0.98
C GLU A 156 -7.64 9.84 1.60
N GLY A 157 -8.19 9.75 2.82
CA GLY A 157 -8.68 10.92 3.56
C GLY A 157 -7.56 11.93 3.86
N SER A 158 -6.35 11.47 4.20
CA SER A 158 -5.21 12.35 4.42
C SER A 158 -4.77 13.05 3.14
N PHE A 159 -4.68 12.32 2.02
CA PHE A 159 -4.34 12.90 0.72
C PHE A 159 -5.39 13.88 0.22
N SER A 160 -6.68 13.59 0.43
CA SER A 160 -7.76 14.51 0.10
C SER A 160 -7.61 15.84 0.84
N VAL A 161 -7.32 15.81 2.15
CA VAL A 161 -7.08 17.03 2.95
C VAL A 161 -5.82 17.75 2.49
N LEU A 162 -4.72 17.04 2.25
CA LEU A 162 -3.47 17.63 1.74
C LEU A 162 -3.68 18.34 0.41
N LYS A 163 -4.42 17.73 -0.52
CA LYS A 163 -4.74 18.35 -1.82
C LYS A 163 -5.63 19.58 -1.67
N ARG A 164 -6.69 19.49 -0.87
CA ARG A 164 -7.69 20.55 -0.74
C ARG A 164 -7.24 21.72 0.13
N GLU A 165 -6.61 21.43 1.26
CA GLU A 165 -6.29 22.46 2.27
C GLU A 165 -4.83 22.93 2.22
N HIS A 166 -3.92 22.07 1.73
CA HIS A 166 -2.49 22.36 1.67
C HIS A 166 -1.92 22.44 0.25
N CYS A 167 -2.80 22.49 -0.77
CA CYS A 167 -2.46 22.72 -2.17
C CYS A 167 -1.42 21.75 -2.78
N ILE A 168 -1.27 20.53 -2.24
CA ILE A 168 -0.34 19.49 -2.78
C ILE A 168 -0.83 18.86 -4.10
N SER A 169 -1.96 19.29 -4.65
CA SER A 169 -2.38 18.84 -5.99
C SER A 169 -1.38 19.19 -7.07
N ARG A 170 -0.60 20.26 -6.88
CA ARG A 170 0.47 20.69 -7.77
C ARG A 170 1.65 21.21 -6.94
N ILE A 171 2.81 20.56 -7.09
CA ILE A 171 4.05 20.99 -6.46
C ILE A 171 4.55 22.24 -7.20
N ARG A 172 4.91 23.29 -6.46
CA ARG A 172 5.34 24.58 -6.98
C ARG A 172 6.84 24.68 -7.13
N LYS A 173 7.58 24.03 -6.22
CA LYS A 173 9.04 24.02 -6.21
C LYS A 173 9.59 23.05 -7.26
N ARG A 174 10.67 23.45 -7.95
CA ARG A 174 11.36 22.60 -8.94
C ARG A 174 12.47 21.80 -8.28
N GLY A 175 12.66 20.57 -8.74
CA GLY A 175 13.67 19.63 -8.25
C GLY A 175 13.14 18.77 -7.09
N ILE A 176 13.73 17.55 -6.97
CA ILE A 176 13.22 16.53 -6.07
C ILE A 176 13.35 16.91 -4.59
N LEU A 177 14.44 17.57 -4.21
CA LEU A 177 14.68 18.01 -2.83
C LEU A 177 13.65 19.07 -2.41
N ALA A 178 13.48 20.11 -3.23
CA ALA A 178 12.55 21.19 -2.95
C ALA A 178 11.08 20.72 -2.98
N ALA A 179 10.73 19.79 -3.89
CA ALA A 179 9.42 19.13 -3.89
C ALA A 179 9.18 18.31 -2.62
N THR A 180 10.21 17.64 -2.13
CA THR A 180 10.16 16.87 -0.87
C THR A 180 9.91 17.78 0.32
N GLU A 181 10.60 18.93 0.41
CA GLU A 181 10.37 19.91 1.47
C GLU A 181 8.92 20.42 1.49
N GLU A 182 8.36 20.74 0.33
CA GLU A 182 6.97 21.19 0.21
C GLU A 182 6.00 20.12 0.72
N CYS A 183 6.21 18.85 0.35
CA CYS A 183 5.42 17.72 0.83
C CYS A 183 5.56 17.52 2.35
N LEU A 184 6.78 17.63 2.90
CA LEU A 184 7.03 17.48 4.33
C LEU A 184 6.37 18.59 5.14
N LEU A 185 6.48 19.84 4.71
CA LEU A 185 5.84 20.98 5.38
C LEU A 185 4.32 20.83 5.42
N ALA A 186 3.70 20.40 4.33
CA ALA A 186 2.27 20.16 4.31
C ALA A 186 1.85 18.97 5.18
N ALA A 187 2.65 17.91 5.22
CA ALA A 187 2.42 16.78 6.12
C ALA A 187 2.56 17.20 7.61
N MET A 188 3.53 18.04 7.93
CA MET A 188 3.67 18.62 9.27
C MET A 188 2.46 19.47 9.67
N ALA A 189 2.00 20.34 8.78
CA ALA A 189 0.82 21.18 9.03
C ALA A 189 -0.44 20.33 9.26
N LEU A 190 -0.64 19.26 8.49
CA LEU A 190 -1.74 18.31 8.71
C LEU A 190 -1.61 17.58 10.06
N ASN A 191 -0.41 17.15 10.43
CA ASN A 191 -0.18 16.45 11.68
C ASN A 191 -0.40 17.38 12.89
N LEU A 192 0.07 18.63 12.84
CA LEU A 192 -0.20 19.64 13.86
C LEU A 192 -1.71 19.91 14.01
N LYS A 193 -2.43 20.05 12.90
CA LYS A 193 -3.88 20.22 12.92
C LYS A 193 -4.59 19.03 13.58
N ARG A 194 -4.16 17.80 13.28
CA ARG A 194 -4.71 16.58 13.89
C ARG A 194 -4.38 16.49 15.38
N MET A 195 -3.15 16.81 15.75
CA MET A 195 -2.72 16.83 17.16
C MET A 195 -3.56 17.84 17.97
N VAL A 196 -3.72 19.05 17.47
CA VAL A 196 -4.56 20.08 18.11
C VAL A 196 -5.99 19.58 18.26
N ASN A 197 -6.58 19.01 17.19
CA ASN A 197 -7.94 18.47 17.25
C ASN A 197 -8.08 17.31 18.24
N ALA A 198 -7.06 16.45 18.36
CA ALA A 198 -7.06 15.34 19.32
C ALA A 198 -6.99 15.87 20.77
N ILE A 199 -6.17 16.86 21.03
CA ILE A 199 -6.07 17.53 22.35
C ILE A 199 -7.43 18.13 22.77
N PHE A 200 -8.11 18.82 21.82
CA PHE A 200 -9.42 19.41 22.09
C PHE A 200 -10.54 18.38 22.27
N ARG A 201 -10.45 17.25 21.56
CA ARG A 201 -11.46 16.18 21.64
C ARG A 201 -11.31 15.33 22.90
N TYR A 202 -10.08 15.20 23.42
CA TYR A 202 -9.75 14.33 24.55
C TYR A 202 -8.88 15.06 25.59
N PRO A 203 -9.36 16.17 26.19
CA PRO A 203 -8.57 16.96 27.12
C PRO A 203 -8.12 16.16 28.35
N GLN A 204 -8.91 15.18 28.80
CA GLN A 204 -8.62 14.36 29.99
C GLN A 204 -7.35 13.50 29.84
N ILE A 205 -6.99 13.07 28.64
CA ILE A 205 -5.80 12.23 28.39
C ILE A 205 -4.52 13.07 28.57
N TYR A 206 -4.60 14.36 28.29
CA TYR A 206 -3.44 15.26 28.30
C TYR A 206 -3.30 16.06 29.60
N CYS A 207 -4.37 16.21 30.38
CA CYS A 207 -4.32 16.91 31.67
C CYS A 207 -3.67 16.08 32.79
N SER A 208 -3.69 14.74 32.68
CA SER A 208 -3.09 13.85 33.70
C SER A 208 -1.55 13.80 33.64
N ALA A 209 -0.89 14.40 32.66
CA ALA A 209 0.55 14.36 32.47
C ALA A 209 1.32 15.56 33.08
N GLY A 210 0.76 16.24 34.08
CA GLY A 210 1.50 17.20 34.91
C GLY A 210 1.96 18.51 34.25
N THR A 211 1.54 18.82 33.02
CA THR A 211 1.97 20.03 32.29
C THR A 211 0.87 21.10 32.19
N THR A 212 0.30 21.48 33.31
CA THR A 212 -0.87 22.39 33.35
C THR A 212 -0.58 23.85 32.96
N VAL A 213 0.66 24.32 33.00
CA VAL A 213 0.97 25.74 32.77
C VAL A 213 1.10 26.16 31.30
N GLY A 214 1.49 25.23 30.43
CA GLY A 214 1.59 25.51 28.97
C GLY A 214 0.27 25.42 28.23
N PHE A 215 -0.65 24.62 28.70
CA PHE A 215 -1.90 24.28 28.01
C PHE A 215 -2.95 25.41 28.05
N SER A 216 -3.06 26.14 29.13
CA SER A 216 -3.99 27.26 29.24
C SER A 216 -3.71 28.39 28.22
N ARG A 217 -2.43 28.64 27.92
CA ARG A 217 -2.04 29.63 26.90
C ARG A 217 -2.33 29.14 25.46
N ILE A 218 -2.10 27.88 25.17
CA ILE A 218 -2.45 27.28 23.84
C ILE A 218 -3.97 27.23 23.67
N PHE A 219 -4.71 26.91 24.73
CA PHE A 219 -6.18 26.89 24.72
C PHE A 219 -6.76 28.29 24.46
N ALA A 220 -6.23 29.33 25.10
CA ALA A 220 -6.63 30.70 24.88
C ALA A 220 -6.32 31.19 23.44
N PHE A 221 -5.16 30.80 22.89
CA PHE A 221 -4.77 31.14 21.52
C PHE A 221 -5.68 30.50 20.47
N VAL A 222 -6.02 29.23 20.65
CA VAL A 222 -6.87 28.49 19.68
C VAL A 222 -8.34 28.91 19.77
N ASN A 223 -8.85 29.21 20.96
CA ASN A 223 -10.18 29.81 21.10
C ASN A 223 -10.27 31.19 20.40
N ARG A 224 -9.21 31.97 20.48
CA ARG A 224 -9.09 33.25 19.75
C ARG A 224 -9.10 33.02 18.22
N SER A 225 -8.43 31.95 17.74
CA SER A 225 -8.40 31.56 16.31
C SER A 225 -9.76 31.06 15.82
N ASN A 226 -10.49 30.32 16.64
CA ASN A 226 -11.87 29.86 16.30
C ASN A 226 -12.86 31.03 16.26
N LYS A 227 -12.71 32.02 17.15
CA LYS A 227 -13.49 33.26 17.11
C LYS A 227 -13.19 34.05 15.83
N LEU A 228 -11.92 34.13 15.41
CA LEU A 228 -11.50 34.75 14.15
C LEU A 228 -12.03 33.99 12.92
N ARG A 229 -12.13 32.66 12.96
CA ARG A 229 -12.75 31.87 11.87
C ARG A 229 -14.24 32.13 11.74
N LYS A 230 -14.98 32.22 12.87
CA LYS A 230 -16.40 32.58 12.87
C LYS A 230 -16.61 34.00 12.30
N LEU A 231 -15.76 34.94 12.68
CA LEU A 231 -15.80 36.31 12.16
C LEU A 231 -15.47 36.36 10.64
N LYS A 232 -14.47 35.59 10.16
CA LYS A 232 -14.17 35.50 8.73
C LYS A 232 -15.26 34.81 7.94
N LYS A 233 -15.98 33.84 8.50
CA LYS A 233 -17.13 33.22 7.86
C LYS A 233 -18.32 34.20 7.76
N ALA A 234 -18.64 34.87 8.86
CA ALA A 234 -19.68 35.91 8.87
C ALA A 234 -19.38 37.08 7.91
N TYR A 235 -18.09 37.50 7.86
CA TYR A 235 -17.64 38.56 6.93
C TYR A 235 -17.76 38.12 5.46
N LYS A 236 -17.47 36.85 5.12
CA LYS A 236 -17.67 36.31 3.76
C LYS A 236 -19.15 36.21 3.37
N GLU A 237 -19.99 35.84 4.32
CA GLU A 237 -21.46 35.79 4.11
C GLU A 237 -22.04 37.20 3.91
N ASP A 238 -21.54 38.22 4.65
CA ASP A 238 -21.96 39.61 4.52
C ASP A 238 -21.52 40.24 3.18
N ILE A 239 -20.33 39.90 2.66
CA ILE A 239 -19.88 40.33 1.33
C ILE A 239 -20.70 39.66 0.22
N ALA A 240 -21.05 38.37 0.36
CA ALA A 240 -21.87 37.67 -0.61
C ALA A 240 -23.30 38.27 -0.72
N CYS A 241 -23.86 38.75 0.39
CA CYS A 241 -25.16 39.43 0.41
C CYS A 241 -25.14 40.85 -0.16
N ARG A 242 -23.98 41.49 -0.33
CA ARG A 242 -23.89 42.86 -0.90
C ARG A 242 -23.54 42.88 -2.38
N LEU A 243 -23.35 41.72 -3.01
CA LEU A 243 -23.02 41.57 -4.43
C LEU A 243 -24.14 40.93 -5.25
N TRP A 244 -25.38 40.88 -4.69
CA TRP A 244 -26.63 40.54 -5.39
C TRP A 244 -27.63 41.67 -5.25
#